data_f9d84e3b59c75769df3757807f9271c8
#
_entry.id   f9d84e3b59c75769df3757807f9271c8
#
_cell.length_a   1.000
_cell.length_b   1.000
_cell.length_c   1.000
_cell.angle_alpha   90.00
_cell.angle_beta   90.00
_cell.angle_gamma   90.00
#
_symmetry.space_group_name_H-M   'P 1'
#
loop_
_entity.id
_entity.type
_entity.pdbx_description
1 polymer ?
#
loop_
_entity_poly.entity_id
_entity_poly.type
_entity_poly.pdbx_seq_one_letter_code
_entity_poly.pdbx_strand_id
1 'polypeptide(L)'
;MDISPYDAIVVGSGATGGIAALTLAEQGTKVLVIEAGPQVKRDEASNHEPKSTLKRLSGVITKKHTNQCQHPGYWKNNPDLYSNELKHPYDFPTKKPFLWTQGKQYGGRSLTWGA
;
A
#
# COMPACT_ATOMS: atom_id res chain seq x y z
N MET A 1 13.59 -19.27 1.37
CA MET A 1 12.23 -19.80 1.64
C MET A 1 11.99 -20.97 0.71
N ASP A 2 11.65 -22.12 1.24
CA ASP A 2 11.24 -23.27 0.42
C ASP A 2 9.77 -23.09 0.03
N ILE A 3 9.50 -22.90 -1.26
CA ILE A 3 8.16 -22.73 -1.83
C ILE A 3 7.60 -24.01 -2.47
N SER A 4 8.37 -25.09 -2.41
CA SER A 4 7.99 -26.37 -3.04
C SER A 4 6.64 -26.96 -2.55
N PRO A 5 6.17 -26.71 -1.31
CA PRO A 5 4.88 -27.25 -0.87
C PRO A 5 3.67 -26.46 -1.37
N TYR A 6 3.84 -25.40 -2.14
CA TYR A 6 2.72 -24.57 -2.64
C TYR A 6 2.43 -24.86 -4.11
N ASP A 7 1.13 -24.92 -4.44
CA ASP A 7 0.65 -25.18 -5.80
C ASP A 7 0.51 -23.88 -6.61
N ALA A 8 0.32 -22.76 -5.91
CA ALA A 8 0.16 -21.44 -6.52
C ALA A 8 0.82 -20.34 -5.67
N ILE A 9 1.33 -19.31 -6.35
CA ILE A 9 1.88 -18.11 -5.73
C ILE A 9 1.06 -16.90 -6.20
N VAL A 10 0.51 -16.14 -5.25
CA VAL A 10 -0.19 -14.87 -5.51
C VAL A 10 0.71 -13.73 -5.04
N VAL A 11 1.04 -12.81 -5.94
CA VAL A 11 1.88 -11.64 -5.62
C VAL A 11 0.98 -10.44 -5.36
N GLY A 12 1.01 -9.95 -4.13
CA GLY A 12 0.18 -8.85 -3.63
C GLY A 12 -1.11 -9.32 -2.97
N SER A 13 -1.42 -8.76 -1.82
CA SER A 13 -2.61 -9.05 -1.01
C SER A 13 -3.72 -7.99 -1.16
N GLY A 14 -3.68 -7.19 -2.23
CA GLY A 14 -4.74 -6.23 -2.56
C GLY A 14 -6.06 -6.94 -2.92
N ALA A 15 -7.09 -6.17 -3.29
CA ALA A 15 -8.42 -6.69 -3.56
C ALA A 15 -8.43 -7.88 -4.52
N THR A 16 -7.74 -7.77 -5.65
CA THR A 16 -7.68 -8.83 -6.66
C THR A 16 -6.87 -10.04 -6.20
N GLY A 17 -5.70 -9.81 -5.61
CA GLY A 17 -4.87 -10.89 -5.08
C GLY A 17 -5.54 -11.64 -3.93
N GLY A 18 -6.23 -10.91 -3.04
CA GLY A 18 -7.00 -11.51 -1.96
C GLY A 18 -8.12 -12.42 -2.46
N ILE A 19 -8.90 -11.97 -3.46
CA ILE A 19 -9.97 -12.77 -4.08
C ILE A 19 -9.38 -13.99 -4.80
N ALA A 20 -8.30 -13.81 -5.56
CA ALA A 20 -7.64 -14.92 -6.25
C ALA A 20 -7.14 -15.99 -5.27
N ALA A 21 -6.48 -15.57 -4.19
CA ALA A 21 -5.98 -16.47 -3.16
C ALA A 21 -7.12 -17.22 -2.46
N LEU A 22 -8.21 -16.52 -2.13
CA LEU A 22 -9.39 -17.13 -1.53
C LEU A 22 -10.01 -18.20 -2.46
N THR A 23 -10.27 -17.83 -3.71
CA THR A 23 -10.87 -18.74 -4.68
C THR A 23 -10.03 -20.00 -4.90
N LEU A 24 -8.73 -19.84 -5.01
CA LEU A 24 -7.83 -20.99 -5.17
C LEU A 24 -7.81 -21.88 -3.90
N ALA A 25 -7.79 -21.27 -2.73
CA ALA A 25 -7.80 -22.00 -1.47
C ALA A 25 -9.12 -22.76 -1.26
N GLU A 26 -10.27 -22.17 -1.61
CA GLU A 26 -11.57 -22.84 -1.58
C GLU A 26 -11.65 -24.07 -2.50
N GLN A 27 -10.85 -24.07 -3.57
CA GLN A 27 -10.70 -25.22 -4.48
C GLN A 27 -9.66 -26.26 -3.99
N GLY A 28 -9.12 -26.08 -2.79
CA GLY A 28 -8.14 -27.01 -2.20
C GLY A 28 -6.70 -26.77 -2.63
N THR A 29 -6.41 -25.70 -3.38
CA THR A 29 -5.06 -25.32 -3.81
C THR A 29 -4.26 -24.75 -2.62
N LYS A 30 -3.02 -25.22 -2.44
CA LYS A 30 -2.10 -24.64 -1.46
C LYS A 30 -1.51 -23.34 -1.98
N VAL A 31 -1.97 -22.21 -1.49
CA VAL A 31 -1.60 -20.89 -1.99
C VAL A 31 -0.60 -20.19 -1.06
N LEU A 32 0.48 -19.69 -1.63
CA LEU A 32 1.38 -18.74 -0.97
C LEU A 32 1.05 -17.33 -1.46
N VAL A 33 0.75 -16.42 -0.53
CA VAL A 33 0.58 -15.00 -0.83
C VAL A 33 1.85 -14.25 -0.42
N ILE A 34 2.45 -13.53 -1.35
CA ILE A 34 3.63 -12.69 -1.12
C ILE A 34 3.19 -11.23 -1.12
N GLU A 35 3.41 -10.54 0.00
CA GLU A 35 3.07 -9.12 0.17
C GLU A 35 4.33 -8.31 0.52
N ALA A 36 4.52 -7.18 -0.16
CA ALA A 36 5.67 -6.30 0.03
C ALA A 36 5.48 -5.26 1.14
N GLY A 37 4.23 -5.01 1.54
CA GLY A 37 3.88 -4.00 2.52
C GLY A 37 3.70 -4.55 3.93
N PRO A 38 3.84 -3.70 4.96
CA PRO A 38 3.58 -4.09 6.33
C PRO A 38 2.09 -4.30 6.59
N GLN A 39 1.79 -5.07 7.63
CA GLN A 39 0.44 -5.14 8.15
C GLN A 39 0.15 -3.86 8.95
N VAL A 40 -0.88 -3.13 8.54
CA VAL A 40 -1.37 -1.95 9.26
C VAL A 40 -2.58 -2.36 10.10
N LYS A 41 -2.56 -2.03 11.38
CA LYS A 41 -3.69 -2.32 12.26
C LYS A 41 -4.91 -1.47 11.85
N ARG A 42 -6.10 -2.03 12.03
CA ARG A 42 -7.35 -1.41 11.59
C ARG A 42 -7.63 -0.06 12.26
N ASP A 43 -7.30 0.05 13.54
CA ASP A 43 -7.37 1.28 14.34
C ASP A 43 -6.35 2.33 13.90
N GLU A 44 -5.17 1.90 13.44
CA GLU A 44 -4.14 2.79 12.91
C GLU A 44 -4.45 3.26 11.48
N ALA A 45 -5.26 2.52 10.73
CA ALA A 45 -5.71 2.90 9.40
C ALA A 45 -6.81 3.99 9.42
N SER A 46 -7.43 4.23 10.57
CA SER A 46 -8.47 5.25 10.74
C SER A 46 -7.92 6.67 10.52
N ASN A 47 -8.63 7.44 9.69
CA ASN A 47 -8.22 8.79 9.30
C ASN A 47 -8.63 9.89 10.29
N HIS A 48 -9.37 9.54 11.33
CA HIS A 48 -10.04 10.52 12.17
C HIS A 48 -9.21 11.06 13.34
N GLU A 49 -7.94 10.69 13.47
CA GLU A 49 -7.10 11.18 14.56
C GLU A 49 -6.36 12.48 14.21
N PRO A 50 -6.33 13.49 15.13
CA PRO A 50 -5.55 14.72 14.97
C PRO A 50 -4.05 14.47 14.69
N LYS A 51 -3.52 13.36 15.19
CA LYS A 51 -2.13 12.92 14.98
C LYS A 51 -1.79 12.66 13.51
N SER A 52 -2.78 12.38 12.67
CA SER A 52 -2.55 12.11 11.25
C SER A 52 -2.05 13.34 10.47
N THR A 53 -2.43 14.56 10.87
CA THR A 53 -1.93 15.78 10.23
C THR A 53 -0.46 16.02 10.51
N LEU A 54 -0.01 15.82 11.75
CA LEU A 54 1.41 15.91 12.10
C LEU A 54 2.24 14.84 11.39
N LYS A 55 1.71 13.63 11.27
CA LYS A 55 2.35 12.55 10.50
C LYS A 55 2.47 12.89 9.02
N ARG A 56 1.43 13.50 8.41
CA ARG A 56 1.46 13.94 7.01
C ARG A 56 2.54 15.00 6.79
N LEU A 57 2.59 16.02 7.63
CA LEU A 57 3.63 17.05 7.58
C LEU A 57 5.02 16.46 7.77
N SER A 58 5.19 15.54 8.72
CA SER A 58 6.45 14.81 8.90
C SER A 58 6.85 14.04 7.65
N GLY A 59 5.91 13.39 6.97
CA GLY A 59 6.15 12.68 5.71
C GLY A 59 6.67 13.59 4.59
N VAL A 60 6.18 14.83 4.53
CA VAL A 60 6.64 15.85 3.58
C VAL A 60 8.03 16.38 3.96
N ILE A 61 8.21 16.80 5.21
CA ILE A 61 9.47 17.36 5.71
C ILE A 61 10.62 16.35 5.60
N THR A 62 10.35 15.09 5.90
CA THR A 62 11.33 14.00 5.79
C THR A 62 11.52 13.47 4.38
N LYS A 63 10.87 14.07 3.39
CA LYS A 63 10.90 13.68 1.96
C LYS A 63 10.44 12.24 1.67
N LYS A 64 9.72 11.61 2.60
CA LYS A 64 9.15 10.26 2.39
C LYS A 64 8.00 10.25 1.39
N HIS A 65 7.30 11.37 1.23
CA HIS A 65 6.10 11.50 0.41
C HIS A 65 6.12 12.76 -0.46
N THR A 66 7.27 13.12 -1.02
CA THR A 66 7.47 14.39 -1.76
C THR A 66 6.55 14.54 -2.96
N ASN A 67 6.37 13.49 -3.73
CA ASN A 67 5.48 13.51 -4.90
C ASN A 67 4.03 13.19 -4.51
N GLN A 68 3.83 12.22 -3.63
CA GLN A 68 2.50 11.77 -3.23
C GLN A 68 1.71 12.86 -2.47
N CYS A 69 2.40 13.75 -1.72
CA CYS A 69 1.74 14.85 -1.02
C CYS A 69 1.12 15.90 -1.95
N GLN A 70 1.48 15.91 -3.24
CA GLN A 70 0.85 16.77 -4.24
C GLN A 70 -0.53 16.26 -4.67
N HIS A 71 -0.85 15.01 -4.39
CA HIS A 71 -2.16 14.46 -4.68
C HIS A 71 -3.15 14.78 -3.56
N PRO A 72 -4.35 15.33 -3.87
CA PRO A 72 -5.32 15.72 -2.85
C PRO A 72 -5.71 14.60 -1.87
N GLY A 73 -5.77 13.37 -2.34
CA GLY A 73 -6.09 12.19 -1.52
C GLY A 73 -5.09 11.91 -0.40
N TYR A 74 -3.84 12.36 -0.54
CA TYR A 74 -2.84 12.21 0.51
C TYR A 74 -3.27 12.87 1.83
N TRP A 75 -3.89 14.03 1.74
CA TRP A 75 -4.30 14.82 2.90
C TRP A 75 -5.56 14.30 3.58
N LYS A 76 -6.24 13.34 2.96
CA LYS A 76 -7.43 12.69 3.51
C LYS A 76 -7.12 11.37 4.20
N ASN A 77 -6.07 10.69 3.80
CA ASN A 77 -5.73 9.34 4.27
C ASN A 77 -4.61 9.34 5.30
N ASN A 78 -4.48 8.24 6.03
CA ASN A 78 -3.33 8.00 6.89
C ASN A 78 -2.06 7.91 6.04
N PRO A 79 -1.01 8.74 6.32
CA PRO A 79 0.22 8.74 5.53
C PRO A 79 1.00 7.42 5.62
N ASP A 80 0.81 6.62 6.66
CA ASP A 80 1.46 5.31 6.81
C ASP A 80 0.99 4.29 5.76
N LEU A 81 -0.15 4.56 5.10
CA LEU A 81 -0.67 3.75 4.00
C LEU A 81 0.04 4.00 2.66
N TYR A 82 0.86 5.06 2.58
CA TYR A 82 1.58 5.43 1.36
C TYR A 82 3.00 4.90 1.36
N SER A 83 3.49 4.57 0.17
CA SER A 83 4.86 4.09 -0.01
C SER A 83 5.88 5.17 0.36
N ASN A 84 6.95 4.77 1.02
CA ASN A 84 8.07 5.64 1.33
C ASN A 84 8.93 5.85 0.07
N GLU A 85 8.90 7.04 -0.52
CA GLU A 85 9.60 7.38 -1.77
C GLU A 85 11.12 7.33 -1.65
N LEU A 86 11.69 7.47 -0.43
CA LEU A 86 13.13 7.34 -0.22
C LEU A 86 13.58 5.87 -0.33
N LYS A 87 12.74 4.93 0.11
CA LYS A 87 13.03 3.49 0.04
C LYS A 87 12.60 2.87 -1.28
N HIS A 88 11.56 3.42 -1.88
CA HIS A 88 10.95 2.92 -3.11
C HIS A 88 10.70 4.10 -4.05
N PRO A 89 11.79 4.70 -4.59
CA PRO A 89 11.66 5.78 -5.55
C PRO A 89 11.01 5.28 -6.83
N TYR A 90 10.21 6.15 -7.44
CA TYR A 90 9.74 5.93 -8.80
C TYR A 90 10.24 7.04 -9.69
N ASP A 91 10.49 6.70 -10.93
CA ASP A 91 11.04 7.63 -11.93
C ASP A 91 9.98 7.97 -12.97
N PHE A 92 10.00 9.20 -13.43
CA PHE A 92 9.16 9.68 -14.53
C PHE A 92 9.90 10.75 -15.33
N PRO A 93 9.59 10.90 -16.63
CA PRO A 93 10.22 11.92 -17.46
C PRO A 93 9.97 13.32 -16.91
N THR A 94 11.02 14.11 -16.73
CA THR A 94 10.95 15.46 -16.15
C THR A 94 9.99 16.39 -16.89
N LYS A 95 9.84 16.20 -18.21
CA LYS A 95 8.92 16.98 -19.06
C LYS A 95 7.46 16.57 -18.95
N LYS A 96 7.16 15.42 -18.36
CA LYS A 96 5.79 14.89 -18.18
C LYS A 96 5.66 14.30 -16.79
N PRO A 97 5.60 15.13 -15.75
CA PRO A 97 5.44 14.64 -14.39
C PRO A 97 4.11 13.90 -14.24
N PHE A 98 4.15 12.76 -13.60
CA PHE A 98 2.96 11.97 -13.30
C PHE A 98 2.76 11.92 -11.79
N LEU A 99 1.70 12.56 -11.33
CA LEU A 99 1.34 12.57 -9.91
C LEU A 99 0.53 11.32 -9.58
N TRP A 100 1.13 10.37 -8.92
CA TRP A 100 0.48 9.14 -8.48
C TRP A 100 0.77 8.84 -7.01
N THR A 101 -0.10 8.07 -6.42
CA THR A 101 0.03 7.58 -5.06
C THR A 101 0.13 6.06 -5.09
N GLN A 102 1.04 5.53 -4.29
CA GLN A 102 1.24 4.10 -4.16
C GLN A 102 0.99 3.67 -2.71
N GLY A 103 -0.03 2.86 -2.50
CA GLY A 103 -0.21 2.13 -1.24
C GLY A 103 0.73 0.92 -1.23
N LYS A 104 1.42 0.71 -0.11
CA LYS A 104 2.31 -0.43 0.09
C LYS A 104 2.07 -1.01 1.48
N GLN A 105 0.99 -1.74 1.62
CA GLN A 105 0.55 -2.36 2.86
C GLN A 105 -0.24 -3.65 2.57
N TYR A 106 -0.32 -4.50 3.57
CA TYR A 106 -1.19 -5.67 3.55
C TYR A 106 -2.65 -5.26 3.29
N GLY A 107 -3.31 -5.84 2.30
CA GLY A 107 -4.63 -5.44 1.82
C GLY A 107 -4.62 -4.40 0.70
N GLY A 108 -3.45 -3.85 0.36
CA GLY A 108 -3.26 -2.92 -0.76
C GLY A 108 -4.07 -1.63 -0.64
N ARG A 109 -4.46 -1.07 -1.78
CA ARG A 109 -5.18 0.21 -1.85
C ARG A 109 -6.65 0.14 -1.44
N SER A 110 -7.19 -1.04 -1.19
CA SER A 110 -8.55 -1.18 -0.64
C SER A 110 -8.74 -0.43 0.68
N LEU A 111 -7.66 -0.25 1.46
CA LEU A 111 -7.68 0.52 2.71
C LEU A 111 -7.80 2.05 2.52
N THR A 112 -7.55 2.54 1.30
CA THR A 112 -7.65 3.97 0.96
C THR A 112 -8.78 4.28 0.00
N TRP A 113 -9.57 3.27 -0.37
CA TRP A 113 -10.65 3.42 -1.35
C TRP A 113 -11.89 4.02 -0.70
N GLY A 114 -12.38 5.08 -1.30
CA GLY A 114 -13.59 5.77 -0.82
C GLY A 114 -13.38 6.71 0.37
N ALA A 115 -12.12 7.00 0.70
CA ALA A 115 -11.79 8.00 1.72
C ALA A 115 -11.80 9.41 1.17
#